data_67e6b87b622b5b6516b85df29b7b603d
#
_entry.id   67e6b87b622b5b6516b85df29b7b603d
#
_cell.length_a   1.000
_cell.length_b   1.000
_cell.length_c   1.000
_cell.angle_alpha   90.00
_cell.angle_beta   90.00
_cell.angle_gamma   90.00
#
_symmetry.space_group_name_H-M   'P 1'
#
loop_
_entity.id
_entity.type
_entity.pdbx_description
1 polymer ?
#
loop_
_entity_poly.entity_id
_entity_poly.type
_entity_poly.pdbx_seq_one_letter_code
_entity_poly.pdbx_strand_id
1 'polypeptide(L)'
;MATPAASLHRVSERHFVGASGLDDDGLRLALAPALTPDGVDDRPAFFRGTVAHPQVLARALVTLADITSTRYFQYAATPPSDPVVTASGDRLRFECFSACHGVYARLDVLREGLGGGTVAYGTTNVDLGTGIRTALSTLGRSDLLPLALGTDDDRPQPAGRAVEMPHR
;
A
#
# COMPACT_ATOMS: atom_id res chain seq x y z
N MET A 1 45.18 -1.05 -8.69
CA MET A 1 44.22 -0.23 -7.94
C MET A 1 42.82 -0.70 -8.30
N ALA A 2 42.23 -1.48 -7.44
CA ALA A 2 40.84 -1.95 -7.68
C ALA A 2 39.87 -0.86 -7.24
N THR A 3 39.09 -0.38 -8.16
CA THR A 3 37.96 0.50 -7.87
C THR A 3 36.94 -0.29 -7.06
N PRO A 4 36.53 0.18 -5.88
CA PRO A 4 35.48 -0.52 -5.14
C PRO A 4 34.19 -0.47 -5.97
N ALA A 5 33.64 -1.64 -6.22
CA ALA A 5 32.33 -1.77 -6.81
C ALA A 5 31.36 -0.99 -5.94
N ALA A 6 30.85 0.10 -6.47
CA ALA A 6 29.82 0.90 -5.82
C ALA A 6 28.63 -0.03 -5.51
N SER A 7 28.37 -0.16 -4.23
CA SER A 7 27.28 -0.93 -3.67
C SER A 7 25.96 -0.59 -4.38
N LEU A 8 25.44 -1.51 -5.17
CA LEU A 8 24.12 -1.44 -5.80
C LEU A 8 22.98 -1.68 -4.82
N HIS A 9 23.22 -1.51 -3.53
CA HIS A 9 22.18 -1.45 -2.53
C HIS A 9 21.71 -0.01 -2.30
N ARG A 10 21.31 0.68 -3.34
CA ARG A 10 20.24 1.65 -3.15
C ARG A 10 18.97 0.83 -2.93
N VAL A 11 18.69 0.53 -1.68
CA VAL A 11 17.33 0.35 -1.24
C VAL A 11 16.64 1.63 -1.71
N SER A 12 15.88 1.55 -2.77
CA SER A 12 14.98 2.61 -3.17
C SER A 12 14.02 2.75 -2.01
N GLU A 13 14.27 3.70 -1.12
CA GLU A 13 13.28 4.13 -0.15
C GLU A 13 12.10 4.59 -1.00
N ARG A 14 11.08 3.73 -1.09
CA ARG A 14 9.89 4.04 -1.82
C ARG A 14 9.12 5.04 -1.00
N HIS A 15 9.17 6.28 -1.41
CA HIS A 15 8.43 7.35 -0.75
C HIS A 15 6.96 7.22 -1.10
N PHE A 16 6.15 6.91 -0.09
CA PHE A 16 4.71 6.96 -0.22
C PHE A 16 4.23 8.40 -0.32
N VAL A 17 3.21 8.63 -1.12
CA VAL A 17 2.55 9.91 -1.23
C VAL A 17 1.54 10.02 -0.09
N GLY A 18 1.87 10.78 0.94
CA GLY A 18 1.09 10.90 2.16
C GLY A 18 1.35 9.77 3.16
N ALA A 19 0.43 9.59 4.08
CA ALA A 19 0.48 8.56 5.12
C ALA A 19 -0.83 7.76 5.17
N SER A 20 -0.72 6.45 5.38
CA SER A 20 -1.87 5.60 5.68
C SER A 20 -2.42 5.93 7.06
N GLY A 21 -3.73 5.90 7.22
CA GLY A 21 -4.39 6.18 8.48
C GLY A 21 -5.84 5.75 8.50
N LEU A 22 -6.39 5.63 9.70
CA LEU A 22 -7.80 5.37 9.96
C LEU A 22 -8.31 6.44 10.92
N ASP A 23 -9.31 7.19 10.47
CA ASP A 23 -9.96 8.23 11.24
C ASP A 23 -11.48 8.24 10.99
N ASP A 24 -12.19 9.30 11.44
CA ASP A 24 -13.63 9.43 11.27
C ASP A 24 -14.06 9.51 9.78
N ASP A 25 -13.15 9.87 8.89
CA ASP A 25 -13.38 9.92 7.43
C ASP A 25 -13.09 8.58 6.73
N GLY A 26 -12.67 7.57 7.47
CA GLY A 26 -12.43 6.22 7.00
C GLY A 26 -10.95 5.83 6.89
N LEU A 27 -10.70 4.82 6.09
CA LEU A 27 -9.38 4.25 5.85
C LEU A 27 -8.72 4.92 4.65
N ARG A 28 -7.52 5.44 4.87
CA ARG A 28 -6.63 5.89 3.79
C ARG A 28 -5.43 4.97 3.73
N LEU A 29 -5.14 4.48 2.54
CA LEU A 29 -3.91 3.73 2.26
C LEU A 29 -3.05 4.54 1.29
N ALA A 30 -1.87 4.94 1.76
CA ALA A 30 -0.91 5.68 0.95
C ALA A 30 -0.24 4.77 -0.07
N LEU A 31 -0.04 5.29 -1.27
CA LEU A 31 0.60 4.61 -2.39
C LEU A 31 1.92 5.28 -2.75
N ALA A 32 2.88 4.49 -3.23
CA ALA A 32 4.04 4.99 -3.94
C ALA A 32 3.65 5.41 -5.37
N PRO A 33 4.52 6.14 -6.12
CA PRO A 33 4.31 6.38 -7.53
C PRO A 33 3.99 5.08 -8.27
N ALA A 34 2.98 5.11 -9.13
CA ALA A 34 2.42 3.91 -9.75
C ALA A 34 2.80 3.79 -11.22
N LEU A 35 2.91 2.55 -11.68
CA LEU A 35 2.91 2.23 -13.10
C LEU A 35 1.47 2.03 -13.56
N THR A 36 1.06 2.82 -14.55
CA THR A 36 -0.27 2.79 -15.15
C THR A 36 -0.19 2.51 -16.65
N PRO A 37 -1.31 2.20 -17.33
CA PRO A 37 -1.30 2.08 -18.79
C PRO A 37 -0.85 3.33 -19.53
N ASP A 38 -0.98 4.50 -18.91
CA ASP A 38 -0.59 5.81 -19.47
C ASP A 38 0.83 6.24 -19.06
N GLY A 39 1.57 5.39 -18.36
CA GLY A 39 2.92 5.65 -17.86
C GLY A 39 2.97 5.77 -16.34
N VAL A 40 4.03 6.41 -15.83
CA VAL A 40 4.20 6.60 -14.39
C VAL A 40 3.29 7.72 -13.88
N ASP A 41 2.53 7.43 -12.83
CA ASP A 41 1.73 8.40 -12.10
C ASP A 41 2.39 8.65 -10.73
N ASP A 42 2.85 9.87 -10.51
CA ASP A 42 3.54 10.25 -9.27
C ASP A 42 2.58 10.39 -8.08
N ARG A 43 1.29 10.57 -8.33
CA ARG A 43 0.25 10.75 -7.33
C ARG A 43 -0.97 9.88 -7.63
N PRO A 44 -0.80 8.55 -7.57
CA PRO A 44 -1.87 7.65 -7.97
C PRO A 44 -3.08 7.72 -7.04
N ALA A 45 -4.26 7.60 -7.64
CA ALA A 45 -5.53 7.43 -6.94
C ALA A 45 -6.25 6.22 -7.56
N PHE A 46 -6.28 5.09 -6.86
CA PHE A 46 -6.79 3.85 -7.41
C PHE A 46 -8.26 3.61 -7.12
N PHE A 47 -8.73 4.08 -5.98
CA PHE A 47 -10.12 3.90 -5.57
C PHE A 47 -10.50 4.90 -4.49
N ARG A 48 -11.76 5.34 -4.54
CA ARG A 48 -12.41 6.09 -3.46
C ARG A 48 -13.88 5.72 -3.40
N GLY A 49 -14.29 5.18 -2.29
CA GLY A 49 -15.66 4.72 -2.09
C GLY A 49 -15.83 4.07 -0.73
N THR A 50 -16.64 3.04 -0.66
CA THR A 50 -16.94 2.30 0.58
C THR A 50 -16.61 0.82 0.43
N VAL A 51 -16.40 0.17 1.57
CA VAL A 51 -16.14 -1.28 1.66
C VAL A 51 -17.35 -1.96 2.28
N ALA A 52 -17.84 -3.01 1.63
CA ALA A 52 -19.00 -3.78 2.08
C ALA A 52 -18.72 -4.63 3.32
N HIS A 53 -17.49 -5.13 3.46
CA HIS A 53 -17.09 -6.01 4.56
C HIS A 53 -15.82 -5.48 5.27
N PRO A 54 -15.93 -4.40 6.06
CA PRO A 54 -14.76 -3.72 6.64
C PRO A 54 -13.88 -4.62 7.49
N GLN A 55 -14.47 -5.45 8.35
CA GLN A 55 -13.72 -6.31 9.24
C GLN A 55 -12.95 -7.41 8.48
N VAL A 56 -13.53 -7.95 7.42
CA VAL A 56 -12.87 -8.96 6.57
C VAL A 56 -11.68 -8.32 5.87
N LEU A 57 -11.86 -7.14 5.28
CA LEU A 57 -10.77 -6.39 4.65
C LEU A 57 -9.66 -6.08 5.65
N ALA A 58 -10.01 -5.54 6.80
CA ALA A 58 -9.04 -5.15 7.83
C ALA A 58 -8.19 -6.34 8.29
N ARG A 59 -8.83 -7.48 8.59
CA ARG A 59 -8.12 -8.70 9.00
C ARG A 59 -7.22 -9.26 7.90
N ALA A 60 -7.69 -9.23 6.66
CA ALA A 60 -6.90 -9.69 5.53
C ALA A 60 -5.67 -8.79 5.30
N LEU A 61 -5.83 -7.47 5.38
CA LEU A 61 -4.71 -6.53 5.24
C LEU A 61 -3.69 -6.67 6.37
N VAL A 62 -4.13 -6.85 7.61
CA VAL A 62 -3.22 -7.13 8.73
C VAL A 62 -2.46 -8.44 8.51
N THR A 63 -3.13 -9.47 8.04
CA THR A 63 -2.49 -10.76 7.72
C THR A 63 -1.42 -10.61 6.65
N LEU A 64 -1.69 -9.88 5.57
CA LEU A 64 -0.69 -9.58 4.54
C LEU A 64 0.50 -8.83 5.12
N ALA A 65 0.26 -7.82 5.93
CA ALA A 65 1.32 -7.06 6.57
C ALA A 65 2.18 -7.92 7.51
N ASP A 66 1.57 -8.83 8.27
CA ASP A 66 2.28 -9.78 9.11
C ASP A 66 3.14 -10.74 8.31
N ILE A 67 2.65 -11.23 7.16
CA ILE A 67 3.40 -12.12 6.28
C ILE A 67 4.65 -11.41 5.74
N THR A 68 4.59 -10.16 5.37
CA THR A 68 5.76 -9.42 4.84
C THR A 68 6.91 -9.34 5.84
N SER A 69 6.64 -9.31 7.13
CA SER A 69 7.64 -9.25 8.19
C SER A 69 8.05 -10.61 8.75
N THR A 70 7.38 -11.69 8.34
CA THR A 70 7.64 -13.04 8.84
C THR A 70 8.75 -13.72 8.03
N ARG A 71 9.69 -14.33 8.74
CA ARG A 71 10.75 -15.14 8.16
C ARG A 71 10.50 -16.60 8.52
N TYR A 72 10.17 -17.39 7.52
CA TYR A 72 9.98 -18.84 7.68
C TYR A 72 11.31 -19.59 7.58
N PHE A 73 12.30 -19.01 6.90
CA PHE A 73 13.66 -19.51 6.78
C PHE A 73 14.66 -18.41 7.14
N GLN A 74 15.66 -18.74 7.93
CA GLN A 74 16.68 -17.79 8.38
C GLN A 74 17.87 -17.71 7.40
N TYR A 75 17.60 -17.29 6.18
CA TYR A 75 18.68 -16.94 5.26
C TYR A 75 18.71 -15.42 5.09
N ALA A 76 19.92 -14.83 5.13
CA ALA A 76 20.27 -13.44 4.88
C ALA A 76 19.21 -12.36 5.28
N ALA A 77 19.66 -11.32 5.93
CA ALA A 77 18.84 -10.17 6.32
C ALA A 77 18.38 -9.37 5.09
N THR A 78 17.33 -9.83 4.41
CA THR A 78 16.63 -9.01 3.41
C THR A 78 15.59 -8.17 4.14
N PRO A 79 15.55 -6.84 3.95
CA PRO A 79 14.50 -6.04 4.54
C PRO A 79 13.13 -6.46 4.00
N PRO A 80 12.06 -6.40 4.83
CA PRO A 80 10.72 -6.67 4.37
C PRO A 80 10.36 -5.78 3.18
N SER A 81 9.70 -6.35 2.19
CA SER A 81 9.15 -5.59 1.06
C SER A 81 7.74 -5.15 1.38
N ASP A 82 7.37 -3.92 1.01
CA ASP A 82 6.00 -3.48 1.13
C ASP A 82 5.07 -4.30 0.24
N PRO A 83 3.82 -4.54 0.67
CA PRO A 83 2.82 -5.15 -0.20
C PRO A 83 2.61 -4.34 -1.48
N VAL A 84 2.20 -5.03 -2.53
CA VAL A 84 1.85 -4.43 -3.82
C VAL A 84 0.34 -4.41 -3.95
N VAL A 85 -0.21 -3.31 -4.44
CA VAL A 85 -1.60 -3.22 -4.86
C VAL A 85 -1.70 -3.02 -6.36
N THR A 86 -2.59 -3.78 -6.99
CA THR A 86 -2.94 -3.64 -8.40
C THR A 86 -4.42 -3.33 -8.52
N ALA A 87 -4.73 -2.23 -9.20
CA ALA A 87 -6.06 -1.87 -9.60
C ALA A 87 -6.27 -2.26 -11.06
N SER A 88 -7.32 -2.99 -11.36
CA SER A 88 -7.57 -3.54 -12.70
C SER A 88 -9.00 -3.30 -13.20
N GLY A 89 -9.64 -2.25 -12.76
CA GLY A 89 -10.97 -1.82 -13.20
C GLY A 89 -12.12 -2.55 -12.52
N ASP A 90 -12.01 -3.86 -12.29
CA ASP A 90 -13.02 -4.71 -11.67
C ASP A 90 -12.67 -5.17 -10.25
N ARG A 91 -11.43 -4.96 -9.82
CA ARG A 91 -10.96 -5.38 -8.50
C ARG A 91 -9.72 -4.63 -8.05
N LEU A 92 -9.48 -4.72 -6.74
CA LEU A 92 -8.21 -4.35 -6.11
C LEU A 92 -7.53 -5.63 -5.65
N ARG A 93 -6.28 -5.83 -6.05
CA ARG A 93 -5.46 -6.97 -5.63
C ARG A 93 -4.31 -6.51 -4.77
N PHE A 94 -4.24 -7.03 -3.56
CA PHE A 94 -3.11 -6.83 -2.66
C PHE A 94 -2.29 -8.10 -2.61
N GLU A 95 -0.99 -7.99 -2.82
CA GLU A 95 -0.06 -9.12 -2.89
C GLU A 95 1.16 -8.86 -2.02
N CYS A 96 1.70 -9.91 -1.43
CA CYS A 96 2.95 -9.81 -0.70
C CYS A 96 3.75 -11.12 -0.75
N PHE A 97 5.05 -10.98 -0.48
CA PHE A 97 5.94 -12.08 -0.17
C PHE A 97 6.40 -11.96 1.27
N SER A 98 6.65 -13.11 1.93
CA SER A 98 7.32 -13.13 3.22
C SER A 98 8.74 -12.57 3.10
N ALA A 99 9.33 -12.16 4.23
CA ALA A 99 10.69 -11.59 4.25
C ALA A 99 11.76 -12.55 3.69
N CYS A 100 11.54 -13.86 3.78
CA CYS A 100 12.41 -14.89 3.20
C CYS A 100 12.01 -15.31 1.78
N HIS A 101 10.98 -14.70 1.19
CA HIS A 101 10.40 -15.01 -0.13
C HIS A 101 9.84 -16.44 -0.28
N GLY A 102 9.66 -17.16 0.83
CA GLY A 102 9.15 -18.53 0.84
C GLY A 102 7.63 -18.64 0.81
N VAL A 103 6.92 -17.54 1.12
CA VAL A 103 5.46 -17.48 1.13
C VAL A 103 4.98 -16.31 0.28
N TYR A 104 4.02 -16.59 -0.57
CA TYR A 104 3.26 -15.61 -1.33
C TYR A 104 1.82 -15.59 -0.83
N ALA A 105 1.26 -14.42 -0.64
CA ALA A 105 -0.14 -14.25 -0.27
C ALA A 105 -0.81 -13.17 -1.10
N ARG A 106 -2.10 -13.33 -1.31
CA ARG A 106 -2.91 -12.45 -2.14
C ARG A 106 -4.30 -12.26 -1.56
N LEU A 107 -4.80 -11.04 -1.65
CA LEU A 107 -6.17 -10.65 -1.34
C LEU A 107 -6.76 -9.97 -2.58
N ASP A 108 -7.86 -10.51 -3.10
CA ASP A 108 -8.65 -9.84 -4.12
C ASP A 108 -9.91 -9.24 -3.49
N VAL A 109 -10.07 -7.93 -3.62
CA VAL A 109 -11.30 -7.23 -3.28
C VAL A 109 -12.08 -7.02 -4.56
N LEU A 110 -13.14 -7.80 -4.74
CA LEU A 110 -13.95 -7.80 -5.95
C LEU A 110 -14.89 -6.59 -5.96
N ARG A 111 -15.41 -6.26 -7.14
CA ARG A 111 -16.28 -5.10 -7.31
C ARG A 111 -17.52 -5.15 -6.41
N GLU A 112 -18.06 -6.32 -6.13
CA GLU A 112 -19.20 -6.52 -5.23
C GLU A 112 -18.89 -6.14 -3.78
N GLY A 113 -17.61 -6.15 -3.40
CA GLY A 113 -17.14 -5.71 -2.09
C GLY A 113 -16.85 -4.21 -1.99
N LEU A 114 -16.98 -3.47 -3.08
CA LEU A 114 -16.69 -2.04 -3.20
C LEU A 114 -17.94 -1.28 -3.60
N GLY A 115 -18.16 -0.11 -3.01
CA GLY A 115 -19.31 0.74 -3.32
C GLY A 115 -18.89 2.17 -3.65
N GLY A 116 -19.71 2.85 -4.48
CA GLY A 116 -19.65 4.29 -4.69
C GLY A 116 -18.45 4.84 -5.43
N GLY A 117 -17.60 4.02 -6.04
CA GLY A 117 -16.42 4.48 -6.74
C GLY A 117 -16.06 3.67 -7.96
N THR A 118 -15.11 4.18 -8.73
CA THR A 118 -14.53 3.51 -9.89
C THR A 118 -13.12 3.04 -9.55
N VAL A 119 -12.82 1.80 -9.89
CA VAL A 119 -11.47 1.24 -9.76
C VAL A 119 -10.65 1.65 -10.98
N ALA A 120 -9.48 2.23 -10.73
CA ALA A 120 -8.56 2.63 -11.79
C ALA A 120 -7.76 1.44 -12.35
N TYR A 121 -6.67 1.75 -13.05
CA TYR A 121 -5.72 0.78 -13.61
C TYR A 121 -4.31 1.18 -13.22
N GLY A 122 -3.59 0.28 -12.59
CA GLY A 122 -2.20 0.53 -12.22
C GLY A 122 -1.71 -0.43 -11.15
N THR A 123 -0.42 -0.36 -10.87
CA THR A 123 0.24 -1.17 -9.84
C THR A 123 1.30 -0.36 -9.12
N THR A 124 1.36 -0.52 -7.81
CA THR A 124 2.38 0.12 -6.97
C THR A 124 2.44 -0.53 -5.60
N ASN A 125 3.36 -0.06 -4.76
CA ASN A 125 3.42 -0.46 -3.36
C ASN A 125 2.42 0.34 -2.52
N VAL A 126 1.88 -0.31 -1.50
CA VAL A 126 0.95 0.27 -0.54
C VAL A 126 1.57 0.27 0.86
N ASP A 127 1.34 1.35 1.61
CA ASP A 127 1.81 1.48 2.98
C ASP A 127 0.89 0.74 3.96
N LEU A 128 1.36 -0.42 4.43
CA LEU A 128 0.75 -1.21 5.50
C LEU A 128 1.70 -1.32 6.72
N GLY A 129 2.26 -0.20 7.14
CA GLY A 129 3.16 -0.12 8.28
C GLY A 129 2.49 -0.37 9.63
N THR A 130 3.29 -0.37 10.69
CA THR A 130 2.84 -0.74 12.05
C THR A 130 1.66 0.08 12.56
N GLY A 131 1.64 1.39 12.30
CA GLY A 131 0.57 2.28 12.78
C GLY A 131 -0.79 1.93 12.21
N ILE A 132 -0.86 1.69 10.89
CA ILE A 132 -2.13 1.33 10.25
C ILE A 132 -2.59 -0.09 10.63
N ARG A 133 -1.67 -1.01 10.85
CA ARG A 133 -1.98 -2.38 11.32
C ARG A 133 -2.69 -2.35 12.67
N THR A 134 -2.19 -1.55 13.61
CA THR A 134 -2.82 -1.38 14.92
C THR A 134 -4.21 -0.79 14.79
N ALA A 135 -4.39 0.23 13.96
CA ALA A 135 -5.68 0.87 13.72
C ALA A 135 -6.70 -0.10 13.09
N LEU A 136 -6.29 -0.88 12.09
CA LEU A 136 -7.14 -1.88 11.42
C LEU A 136 -7.63 -2.98 12.38
N SER A 137 -6.85 -3.31 13.38
CA SER A 137 -7.23 -4.31 14.41
C SER A 137 -8.42 -3.91 15.26
N THR A 138 -8.78 -2.61 15.26
CA THR A 138 -9.90 -2.07 16.05
C THR A 138 -11.24 -2.08 15.32
N LEU A 139 -11.27 -2.37 14.01
CA LEU A 139 -12.50 -2.32 13.22
C LEU A 139 -13.47 -3.45 13.57
N GLY A 140 -14.73 -3.08 13.83
CA GLY A 140 -15.83 -3.99 14.09
C GLY A 140 -16.62 -4.38 12.83
N ARG A 141 -17.57 -5.31 13.00
CA ARG A 141 -18.37 -5.84 11.89
C ARG A 141 -19.37 -4.85 11.30
N SER A 142 -19.86 -3.93 12.12
CA SER A 142 -20.95 -3.02 11.76
C SER A 142 -20.47 -1.67 11.25
N ASP A 143 -19.15 -1.44 11.20
CA ASP A 143 -18.62 -0.17 10.81
C ASP A 143 -18.72 -0.02 9.27
N LEU A 144 -19.43 1.02 8.83
CA LEU A 144 -19.35 1.43 7.44
C LEU A 144 -17.98 2.07 7.20
N LEU A 145 -17.20 1.52 6.29
CA LEU A 145 -15.83 1.98 6.07
C LEU A 145 -15.70 2.68 4.73
N PRO A 146 -15.57 4.01 4.72
CA PRO A 146 -15.02 4.71 3.56
C PRO A 146 -13.56 4.29 3.33
N LEU A 147 -13.19 4.08 2.08
CA LEU A 147 -11.85 3.70 1.67
C LEU A 147 -11.34 4.66 0.60
N ALA A 148 -10.18 5.25 0.85
CA ALA A 148 -9.39 5.98 -0.13
C ALA A 148 -8.06 5.25 -0.34
N LEU A 149 -7.80 4.82 -1.56
CA LEU A 149 -6.57 4.17 -1.96
C LEU A 149 -5.81 5.09 -2.90
N GLY A 150 -4.78 5.74 -2.37
CA GLY A 150 -4.00 6.76 -3.05
C GLY A 150 -4.32 8.19 -2.61
N THR A 151 -3.98 9.14 -3.48
CA THR A 151 -4.15 10.57 -3.18
C THR A 151 -5.60 11.01 -3.28
N ASP A 152 -5.94 11.95 -2.42
CA ASP A 152 -7.18 12.69 -2.46
C ASP A 152 -6.85 14.13 -2.89
N ASP A 153 -7.16 14.48 -4.13
CA ASP A 153 -6.85 15.80 -4.68
C ASP A 153 -7.62 16.94 -4.01
N ASP A 154 -8.67 16.63 -3.25
CA ASP A 154 -9.53 17.61 -2.59
C ASP A 154 -9.12 17.94 -1.14
N ARG A 155 -8.07 17.30 -0.60
CA ARG A 155 -7.58 17.62 0.73
C ARG A 155 -6.31 18.47 0.70
N PRO A 156 -6.29 19.60 1.46
CA PRO A 156 -5.04 20.30 1.70
C PRO A 156 -4.06 19.34 2.39
N GLN A 157 -2.94 19.10 1.75
CA GLN A 157 -1.85 18.32 2.35
C GLN A 157 -1.40 19.01 3.66
N PRO A 158 -1.24 18.27 4.76
CA PRO A 158 -0.44 18.79 5.83
C PRO A 158 0.95 19.08 5.26
N ALA A 159 1.45 20.28 5.50
CA ALA A 159 2.73 20.74 5.01
C ALA A 159 3.85 19.77 5.46
N GLY A 160 4.08 18.75 4.68
CA GLY A 160 5.22 17.87 4.77
C GLY A 160 6.40 18.59 4.14
N ARG A 161 7.50 18.68 4.87
CA ARG A 161 8.76 19.26 4.40
C ARG A 161 9.04 18.80 2.96
N ALA A 162 9.09 19.77 2.06
CA ALA A 162 9.64 19.55 0.74
C ALA A 162 11.09 19.08 0.90
N VAL A 163 11.36 17.84 0.59
CA VAL A 163 12.72 17.40 0.34
C VAL A 163 13.01 17.80 -1.09
N GLU A 164 13.73 18.87 -1.23
CA GLU A 164 14.25 19.35 -2.50
C GLU A 164 15.13 18.23 -3.08
N MET A 165 14.70 17.63 -4.17
CA MET A 165 15.55 16.70 -4.92
C MET A 165 16.55 17.50 -5.73
N PRO A 166 17.86 17.23 -5.64
CA PRO A 166 18.82 17.89 -6.51
C PRO A 166 18.57 17.45 -7.95
N HIS A 167 18.26 18.42 -8.79
CA HIS A 167 18.27 18.25 -10.24
C HIS A 167 19.69 17.93 -10.70
N ARG A 168 19.84 16.84 -11.43
CA ARG A 168 20.96 16.64 -12.35
C ARG A 168 20.43 16.44 -13.73
#